data_dae198749d506865ad5fccc577af0b49
#
_entry.id   dae198749d506865ad5fccc577af0b49
#
_cell.length_a   1.000
_cell.length_b   1.000
_cell.length_c   1.000
_cell.angle_alpha   90.00
_cell.angle_beta   90.00
_cell.angle_gamma   90.00
#
_symmetry.space_group_name_H-M   'P 1'
#
loop_
_entity.id
_entity.type
_entity.pdbx_description
1 polymer ?
#
loop_
_entity_poly.entity_id
_entity_poly.type
_entity_poly.pdbx_seq_one_letter_code
_entity_poly.pdbx_strand_id
1 'polypeptide(L)'
;MKYSVPVAFLLLALLSFGQNPPADAEQKELTAALSEAGNSPLEFARVLEQHLTKYPNSPQRDELISALVKASIEVADKRRILAWGEKSLAQNMDQPQVLERVARILLEVDDKDRSERALKYARKYEESLRALAGSAPDNPTQKAKFLEEHDRAVGRSLSLQARAVGNLGKTEEAIALARKSFEIYPGHEPAREAAKWLAKSGKGIEAARFFADAFVAPDSPAEMRAKDRAMMAESYRKEKGSEAGLGDLVLEAHDRAVGIGVKRLARLREVDPNTGVTNPTEYTISSLEGGKLKLASLKGKVIVMDFWATWCGPCRVQHPLYEEVKKKFADSEDVVFLGINTDEDSTLVKPFLESNQWGTKTVYFEDGLSNLLRVSSIPTTIVFDKQGQVFSRMNGFIPERFVDQLTARIAEAKGQ
;
A
#
# COMPACT_ATOMS: atom_id res chain seq x y z
N MET A 1 0.48 -5.19 -0.07
CA MET A 1 1.78 -5.86 0.14
C MET A 1 2.25 -5.57 1.55
N LYS A 2 2.55 -6.60 2.33
CA LYS A 2 3.12 -6.46 3.68
C LYS A 2 4.59 -6.10 3.50
N TYR A 3 4.96 -4.88 3.81
CA TYR A 3 6.38 -4.55 4.02
C TYR A 3 6.77 -5.13 5.39
N SER A 4 7.18 -6.38 5.42
CA SER A 4 7.98 -6.89 6.52
C SER A 4 9.40 -6.38 6.29
N VAL A 5 9.79 -5.35 7.05
CA VAL A 5 11.22 -5.06 7.22
C VAL A 5 11.80 -6.31 7.86
N PRO A 6 12.78 -6.99 7.23
CA PRO A 6 13.33 -8.21 7.81
C PRO A 6 13.90 -7.90 9.20
N VAL A 7 13.63 -8.80 10.16
CA VAL A 7 14.12 -8.70 11.56
C VAL A 7 15.63 -8.44 11.63
N ALA A 8 16.40 -8.86 10.62
CA ALA A 8 17.83 -8.58 10.47
C ALA A 8 18.16 -7.07 10.39
N PHE A 9 17.27 -6.21 9.84
CA PHE A 9 17.49 -4.76 9.81
C PHE A 9 17.20 -4.10 11.17
N LEU A 10 16.32 -4.69 12.00
CA LEU A 10 16.09 -4.24 13.36
C LEU A 10 17.30 -4.52 14.28
N LEU A 11 18.01 -5.61 14.07
CA LEU A 11 19.23 -5.95 14.82
C LEU A 11 20.37 -4.94 14.59
N LEU A 12 20.56 -4.45 13.38
CA LEU A 12 21.59 -3.45 13.06
C LEU A 12 21.24 -2.05 13.60
N ALA A 13 19.96 -1.68 13.68
CA ALA A 13 19.53 -0.40 14.22
C ALA A 13 19.66 -0.31 15.75
N LEU A 14 19.50 -1.43 16.47
CA LEU A 14 19.67 -1.49 17.94
C LEU A 14 21.14 -1.37 18.38
N LEU A 15 22.10 -1.58 17.48
CA LEU A 15 23.53 -1.52 17.79
C LEU A 15 24.15 -0.13 17.59
N SER A 16 23.41 0.87 17.07
CA SER A 16 24.01 2.13 16.59
C SER A 16 23.57 3.41 17.27
N PHE A 17 22.60 3.44 18.19
CA PHE A 17 22.12 4.70 18.79
C PHE A 17 21.77 4.54 20.28
N GLY A 18 22.65 5.00 21.15
CA GLY A 18 22.38 5.26 22.56
C GLY A 18 23.41 6.20 23.15
N GLN A 19 22.97 7.30 23.78
CA GLN A 19 23.86 8.25 24.44
C GLN A 19 24.49 7.70 25.72
N ASN A 20 24.03 6.52 26.22
CA ASN A 20 24.67 5.77 27.30
C ASN A 20 24.69 4.29 26.90
N PRO A 21 25.86 3.68 26.65
CA PRO A 21 25.93 2.25 26.34
C PRO A 21 25.42 1.45 27.55
N PRO A 22 24.58 0.42 27.32
CA PRO A 22 24.19 -0.53 28.36
C PRO A 22 25.44 -1.18 28.95
N ALA A 23 25.36 -1.65 30.21
CA ALA A 23 26.46 -2.41 30.80
C ALA A 23 26.81 -3.58 29.87
N ASP A 24 28.08 -3.80 29.58
CA ASP A 24 28.56 -4.81 28.61
C ASP A 24 27.92 -6.20 28.78
N ALA A 25 27.56 -6.57 30.00
CA ALA A 25 26.91 -7.84 30.33
C ALA A 25 25.44 -7.88 29.84
N GLU A 26 24.67 -6.80 30.04
CA GLU A 26 23.27 -6.68 29.57
C GLU A 26 23.19 -6.77 28.05
N GLN A 27 24.06 -6.03 27.36
CA GLN A 27 24.10 -6.02 25.90
C GLN A 27 24.50 -7.37 25.31
N LYS A 28 25.47 -8.06 25.91
CA LYS A 28 25.89 -9.41 25.49
C LYS A 28 24.77 -10.44 25.65
N GLU A 29 24.04 -10.38 26.77
CA GLU A 29 22.91 -11.28 27.04
C GLU A 29 21.78 -11.04 26.02
N LEU A 30 21.42 -9.77 25.79
CA LEU A 30 20.39 -9.41 24.81
C LEU A 30 20.77 -9.90 23.39
N THR A 31 22.01 -9.62 22.98
CA THR A 31 22.49 -10.01 21.65
C THR A 31 22.48 -11.53 21.45
N ALA A 32 22.88 -12.29 22.46
CA ALA A 32 22.85 -13.75 22.41
C ALA A 32 21.41 -14.27 22.30
N ALA A 33 20.51 -13.78 23.13
CA ALA A 33 19.09 -14.18 23.11
C ALA A 33 18.38 -13.80 21.79
N LEU A 34 18.68 -12.65 21.21
CA LEU A 34 18.13 -12.24 19.91
C LEU A 34 18.69 -13.08 18.76
N SER A 35 19.98 -13.49 18.85
CA SER A 35 20.58 -14.41 17.87
C SER A 35 19.91 -15.78 17.90
N GLU A 36 19.56 -16.29 19.09
CA GLU A 36 18.83 -17.55 19.25
C GLU A 36 17.39 -17.47 18.74
N ALA A 37 16.74 -16.31 18.87
CA ALA A 37 15.38 -16.09 18.32
C ALA A 37 15.34 -16.16 16.79
N GLY A 38 16.46 -15.95 16.11
CA GLY A 38 16.57 -15.99 14.65
C GLY A 38 15.64 -15.01 13.96
N ASN A 39 14.91 -15.46 12.93
CA ASN A 39 13.97 -14.61 12.15
C ASN A 39 12.51 -14.76 12.60
N SER A 40 12.24 -15.32 13.77
CA SER A 40 10.88 -15.49 14.29
C SER A 40 10.41 -14.23 15.02
N PRO A 41 9.43 -13.44 14.50
CA PRO A 41 8.92 -12.26 15.20
C PRO A 41 8.28 -12.60 16.55
N LEU A 42 7.73 -13.80 16.70
CA LEU A 42 7.14 -14.27 17.96
C LEU A 42 8.21 -14.47 19.03
N GLU A 43 9.31 -15.18 18.69
CA GLU A 43 10.43 -15.40 19.61
C GLU A 43 11.16 -14.09 19.90
N PHE A 44 11.31 -13.22 18.91
CA PHE A 44 11.86 -11.88 19.07
C PHE A 44 11.07 -11.07 20.09
N ALA A 45 9.73 -11.03 19.97
CA ALA A 45 8.87 -10.35 20.93
C ALA A 45 9.00 -10.98 22.35
N ARG A 46 9.12 -12.31 22.45
CA ARG A 46 9.30 -13.00 23.72
C ARG A 46 10.62 -12.63 24.41
N VAL A 47 11.70 -12.61 23.67
CA VAL A 47 13.03 -12.24 24.17
C VAL A 47 13.04 -10.81 24.67
N LEU A 48 12.48 -9.86 23.89
CA LEU A 48 12.40 -8.45 24.29
C LEU A 48 11.55 -8.25 25.55
N GLU A 49 10.40 -8.94 25.66
CA GLU A 49 9.54 -8.86 26.86
C GLU A 49 10.26 -9.40 28.10
N GLN A 50 10.99 -10.50 28.00
CA GLN A 50 11.79 -11.08 29.08
C GLN A 50 12.93 -10.13 29.49
N HIS A 51 13.62 -9.58 28.51
CA HIS A 51 14.71 -8.64 28.76
C HIS A 51 14.23 -7.39 29.48
N LEU A 52 13.14 -6.74 28.99
CA LEU A 52 12.54 -5.56 29.61
C LEU A 52 11.98 -5.83 31.03
N THR A 53 11.59 -7.08 31.32
CA THR A 53 11.17 -7.50 32.64
C THR A 53 12.35 -7.66 33.58
N LYS A 54 13.47 -8.22 33.10
CA LYS A 54 14.71 -8.42 33.86
C LYS A 54 15.47 -7.12 34.08
N TYR A 55 15.48 -6.23 33.08
CA TYR A 55 16.19 -4.95 33.08
C TYR A 55 15.20 -3.77 32.90
N PRO A 56 14.38 -3.43 33.90
CA PRO A 56 13.35 -2.41 33.77
C PRO A 56 13.90 -0.99 33.57
N ASN A 57 15.16 -0.75 33.93
CA ASN A 57 15.87 0.52 33.80
C ASN A 57 16.94 0.49 32.71
N SER A 58 16.83 -0.42 31.73
CA SER A 58 17.76 -0.47 30.59
C SER A 58 17.89 0.88 29.91
N PRO A 59 19.10 1.35 29.57
CA PRO A 59 19.31 2.58 28.79
C PRO A 59 18.62 2.56 27.43
N GLN A 60 18.39 1.34 26.85
CA GLN A 60 17.72 1.14 25.55
C GLN A 60 16.22 0.82 25.69
N ARG A 61 15.64 1.08 26.87
CA ARG A 61 14.27 0.68 27.21
C ARG A 61 13.25 1.11 26.16
N ASP A 62 13.33 2.34 25.69
CA ASP A 62 12.33 2.92 24.78
C ASP A 62 12.42 2.31 23.38
N GLU A 63 13.63 2.08 22.86
CA GLU A 63 13.88 1.38 21.61
C GLU A 63 13.42 -0.07 21.68
N LEU A 64 13.69 -0.75 22.81
CA LEU A 64 13.27 -2.14 23.02
C LEU A 64 11.75 -2.28 23.12
N ILE A 65 11.06 -1.33 23.79
CA ILE A 65 9.59 -1.28 23.80
C ILE A 65 9.05 -1.06 22.39
N SER A 66 9.63 -0.14 21.63
CA SER A 66 9.20 0.10 20.23
C SER A 66 9.37 -1.16 19.37
N ALA A 67 10.51 -1.84 19.48
CA ALA A 67 10.78 -3.10 18.77
C ALA A 67 9.82 -4.22 19.18
N LEU A 68 9.56 -4.37 20.48
CA LEU A 68 8.61 -5.36 21.02
C LEU A 68 7.19 -5.12 20.49
N VAL A 69 6.72 -3.87 20.49
CA VAL A 69 5.38 -3.53 19.99
C VAL A 69 5.28 -3.82 18.49
N LYS A 70 6.30 -3.46 17.69
CA LYS A 70 6.33 -3.75 16.24
C LYS A 70 6.26 -5.26 15.97
N ALA A 71 7.10 -6.06 16.64
CA ALA A 71 7.08 -7.52 16.50
C ALA A 71 5.73 -8.10 16.94
N SER A 72 5.13 -7.59 18.01
CA SER A 72 3.82 -8.01 18.50
C SER A 72 2.68 -7.70 17.51
N ILE A 73 2.76 -6.57 16.81
CA ILE A 73 1.81 -6.20 15.74
C ILE A 73 1.95 -7.17 14.55
N GLU A 74 3.16 -7.56 14.20
CA GLU A 74 3.42 -8.48 13.08
C GLU A 74 2.80 -9.87 13.32
N VAL A 75 2.88 -10.38 14.55
CA VAL A 75 2.27 -11.66 14.94
C VAL A 75 0.83 -11.54 15.48
N ALA A 76 0.27 -10.33 15.46
CA ALA A 76 -1.08 -10.03 15.97
C ALA A 76 -1.30 -10.44 17.45
N ASP A 77 -0.27 -10.35 18.29
CA ASP A 77 -0.38 -10.65 19.74
C ASP A 77 -1.06 -9.48 20.48
N LYS A 78 -2.39 -9.59 20.59
CA LYS A 78 -3.22 -8.55 21.22
C LYS A 78 -2.81 -8.24 22.67
N ARG A 79 -2.38 -9.25 23.43
CA ARG A 79 -1.97 -9.07 24.83
C ARG A 79 -0.74 -8.17 24.91
N ARG A 80 0.31 -8.48 24.12
CA ARG A 80 1.54 -7.68 24.11
C ARG A 80 1.30 -6.32 23.50
N ILE A 81 0.52 -6.21 22.40
CA ILE A 81 0.18 -4.93 21.79
C ILE A 81 -0.48 -4.01 22.81
N LEU A 82 -1.45 -4.49 23.59
CA LEU A 82 -2.12 -3.67 24.60
C LEU A 82 -1.16 -3.28 25.73
N ALA A 83 -0.49 -4.27 26.34
CA ALA A 83 0.35 -4.05 27.52
C ALA A 83 1.55 -3.14 27.25
N TRP A 84 2.23 -3.33 26.12
CA TRP A 84 3.45 -2.59 25.78
C TRP A 84 3.18 -1.40 24.86
N GLY A 85 2.13 -1.47 24.04
CA GLY A 85 1.70 -0.33 23.23
C GLY A 85 1.23 0.84 24.10
N GLU A 86 0.43 0.60 25.15
CA GLU A 86 0.04 1.68 26.07
C GLU A 86 1.25 2.27 26.83
N LYS A 87 2.24 1.46 27.18
CA LYS A 87 3.50 1.96 27.77
C LYS A 87 4.28 2.83 26.79
N SER A 88 4.37 2.40 25.51
CA SER A 88 4.98 3.17 24.43
C SER A 88 4.30 4.53 24.25
N LEU A 89 2.96 4.53 24.18
CA LEU A 89 2.16 5.75 24.00
C LEU A 89 2.19 6.69 25.22
N ALA A 90 2.41 6.15 26.43
CA ALA A 90 2.59 6.96 27.64
C ALA A 90 3.91 7.75 27.63
N GLN A 91 4.91 7.28 26.88
CA GLN A 91 6.21 7.93 26.68
C GLN A 91 6.24 8.86 25.45
N ASN A 92 5.07 9.23 24.90
CA ASN A 92 4.90 10.06 23.69
C ASN A 92 5.59 9.49 22.42
N MET A 93 5.78 8.18 22.35
CA MET A 93 6.19 7.50 21.13
C MET A 93 4.97 7.27 20.23
N ASP A 94 4.33 8.35 19.78
CA ASP A 94 3.04 8.35 19.08
C ASP A 94 3.20 7.86 17.62
N GLN A 95 3.43 6.57 17.45
CA GLN A 95 3.44 5.94 16.12
C GLN A 95 2.00 5.66 15.65
N PRO A 96 1.58 6.13 14.44
CA PRO A 96 0.20 5.96 13.96
C PRO A 96 -0.29 4.53 14.01
N GLN A 97 0.57 3.58 13.67
CA GLN A 97 0.24 2.16 13.67
C GLN A 97 -0.04 1.61 15.09
N VAL A 98 0.72 2.08 16.09
CA VAL A 98 0.52 1.66 17.49
C VAL A 98 -0.79 2.25 18.02
N LEU A 99 -1.03 3.54 17.76
CA LEU A 99 -2.27 4.23 18.14
C LEU A 99 -3.51 3.50 17.60
N GLU A 100 -3.49 3.15 16.31
CA GLU A 100 -4.59 2.42 15.67
C GLU A 100 -4.80 1.04 16.31
N ARG A 101 -3.74 0.25 16.49
CA ARG A 101 -3.84 -1.11 17.00
C ARG A 101 -4.32 -1.15 18.46
N VAL A 102 -3.78 -0.29 19.31
CA VAL A 102 -4.19 -0.18 20.72
C VAL A 102 -5.65 0.26 20.82
N ALA A 103 -6.07 1.30 20.10
CA ALA A 103 -7.46 1.76 20.10
C ALA A 103 -8.42 0.65 19.64
N ARG A 104 -8.08 -0.07 18.57
CA ARG A 104 -8.88 -1.17 18.03
C ARG A 104 -9.07 -2.31 19.04
N ILE A 105 -8.00 -2.74 19.71
CA ILE A 105 -8.05 -3.81 20.71
C ILE A 105 -8.85 -3.40 21.94
N LEU A 106 -8.71 -2.15 22.39
CA LEU A 106 -9.51 -1.62 23.50
C LEU A 106 -11.01 -1.68 23.19
N LEU A 107 -11.42 -1.44 21.95
CA LEU A 107 -12.81 -1.41 21.48
C LEU A 107 -13.39 -2.80 21.14
N GLU A 108 -12.66 -3.90 21.33
CA GLU A 108 -13.21 -5.24 21.21
C GLU A 108 -14.17 -5.59 22.35
N VAL A 109 -14.08 -4.88 23.47
CA VAL A 109 -14.95 -5.02 24.64
C VAL A 109 -15.71 -3.72 24.85
N ASP A 110 -17.03 -3.82 25.07
CA ASP A 110 -17.88 -2.67 25.39
C ASP A 110 -17.73 -2.33 26.88
N ASP A 111 -16.71 -1.57 27.19
CA ASP A 111 -16.33 -1.12 28.54
C ASP A 111 -16.03 0.38 28.52
N LYS A 112 -16.48 1.10 29.53
CA LYS A 112 -16.39 2.57 29.59
C LYS A 112 -14.94 3.05 29.66
N ASP A 113 -14.11 2.50 30.57
CA ASP A 113 -12.71 2.91 30.71
C ASP A 113 -11.91 2.64 29.45
N ARG A 114 -12.12 1.43 28.87
CA ARG A 114 -11.50 1.07 27.59
C ARG A 114 -11.91 2.01 26.47
N SER A 115 -13.20 2.38 26.40
CA SER A 115 -13.72 3.29 25.37
C SER A 115 -13.18 4.70 25.53
N GLU A 116 -13.00 5.22 26.75
CA GLU A 116 -12.37 6.51 27.02
C GLU A 116 -10.89 6.53 26.56
N ARG A 117 -10.12 5.49 26.89
CA ARG A 117 -8.73 5.34 26.44
C ARG A 117 -8.64 5.19 24.93
N ALA A 118 -9.48 4.36 24.32
CA ALA A 118 -9.55 4.17 22.90
C ALA A 118 -9.86 5.48 22.15
N LEU A 119 -10.78 6.29 22.68
CA LEU A 119 -11.12 7.60 22.10
C LEU A 119 -9.90 8.54 22.12
N LYS A 120 -9.16 8.56 23.22
CA LYS A 120 -7.91 9.35 23.33
C LYS A 120 -6.92 8.94 22.24
N TYR A 121 -6.68 7.63 22.07
CA TYR A 121 -5.72 7.13 21.09
C TYR A 121 -6.22 7.30 19.65
N ALA A 122 -7.52 7.12 19.40
CA ALA A 122 -8.09 7.34 18.06
C ALA A 122 -8.01 8.81 17.62
N ARG A 123 -8.17 9.78 18.55
CA ARG A 123 -7.98 11.21 18.27
C ARG A 123 -6.52 11.54 17.98
N LYS A 124 -5.58 11.03 18.80
CA LYS A 124 -4.14 11.18 18.53
C LYS A 124 -3.73 10.55 17.19
N TYR A 125 -4.37 9.43 16.81
CA TYR A 125 -4.16 8.81 15.51
C TYR A 125 -4.59 9.73 14.37
N GLU A 126 -5.79 10.34 14.45
CA GLU A 126 -6.22 11.33 13.46
C GLU A 126 -5.26 12.52 13.38
N GLU A 127 -4.82 13.04 14.53
CA GLU A 127 -3.87 14.15 14.60
C GLU A 127 -2.53 13.82 13.94
N SER A 128 -1.97 12.64 14.22
CA SER A 128 -0.73 12.18 13.58
C SER A 128 -0.87 12.01 12.06
N LEU A 129 -2.02 11.54 11.58
CA LEU A 129 -2.29 11.45 10.15
C LEU A 129 -2.38 12.82 9.49
N ARG A 130 -3.03 13.78 10.14
CA ARG A 130 -3.10 15.17 9.64
C ARG A 130 -1.72 15.82 9.53
N ALA A 131 -0.83 15.55 10.48
CA ALA A 131 0.57 16.02 10.42
C ALA A 131 1.32 15.41 9.21
N LEU A 132 1.00 14.17 8.82
CA LEU A 132 1.62 13.49 7.69
C LEU A 132 1.03 13.91 6.32
N ALA A 133 -0.08 14.64 6.27
CA ALA A 133 -0.74 14.99 5.00
C ALA A 133 0.18 15.77 4.03
N GLY A 134 1.13 16.56 4.56
CA GLY A 134 2.11 17.32 3.77
C GLY A 134 3.34 16.50 3.33
N SER A 135 3.48 15.25 3.74
CA SER A 135 4.64 14.40 3.47
C SER A 135 4.45 13.48 2.25
N ALA A 136 3.52 13.83 1.36
CA ALA A 136 3.28 13.04 0.16
C ALA A 136 4.54 13.00 -0.73
N PRO A 137 4.95 11.83 -1.24
CA PRO A 137 6.08 11.71 -2.15
C PRO A 137 5.89 12.53 -3.44
N ASP A 138 6.98 12.93 -4.06
CA ASP A 138 6.94 13.65 -5.34
C ASP A 138 6.61 12.72 -6.52
N ASN A 139 7.02 11.45 -6.45
CA ASN A 139 6.70 10.47 -7.49
C ASN A 139 5.19 10.25 -7.60
N PRO A 140 4.58 10.42 -8.78
CA PRO A 140 3.12 10.37 -8.96
C PRO A 140 2.47 9.08 -8.48
N THR A 141 3.06 7.92 -8.78
CA THR A 141 2.52 6.60 -8.39
C THR A 141 2.57 6.41 -6.87
N GLN A 142 3.68 6.79 -6.24
CA GLN A 142 3.80 6.75 -4.77
C GLN A 142 2.86 7.76 -4.12
N LYS A 143 2.70 8.95 -4.71
CA LYS A 143 1.78 9.98 -4.24
C LYS A 143 0.32 9.55 -4.30
N ALA A 144 -0.12 8.97 -5.41
CA ALA A 144 -1.49 8.45 -5.53
C ALA A 144 -1.77 7.36 -4.49
N LYS A 145 -0.82 6.43 -4.30
CA LYS A 145 -0.89 5.39 -3.28
C LYS A 145 -0.93 5.98 -1.86
N PHE A 146 -0.06 6.94 -1.57
CA PHE A 146 -0.05 7.64 -0.29
C PHE A 146 -1.39 8.31 0.01
N LEU A 147 -1.97 9.03 -0.96
CA LEU A 147 -3.26 9.70 -0.79
C LEU A 147 -4.39 8.71 -0.50
N GLU A 148 -4.42 7.57 -1.19
CA GLU A 148 -5.43 6.54 -0.95
C GLU A 148 -5.26 5.89 0.44
N GLU A 149 -4.04 5.55 0.82
CA GLU A 149 -3.74 4.97 2.14
C GLU A 149 -4.01 5.96 3.27
N HIS A 150 -3.71 7.24 3.06
CA HIS A 150 -3.98 8.32 4.00
C HIS A 150 -5.49 8.51 4.23
N ASP A 151 -6.29 8.63 3.16
CA ASP A 151 -7.75 8.75 3.28
C ASP A 151 -8.36 7.54 4.00
N ARG A 152 -7.87 6.34 3.68
CA ARG A 152 -8.27 5.09 4.35
C ARG A 152 -7.94 5.12 5.84
N ALA A 153 -6.76 5.61 6.20
CA ALA A 153 -6.32 5.71 7.60
C ALA A 153 -7.15 6.76 8.37
N VAL A 154 -7.42 7.93 7.77
CA VAL A 154 -8.29 8.97 8.36
C VAL A 154 -9.72 8.44 8.54
N GLY A 155 -10.28 7.77 7.53
CA GLY A 155 -11.59 7.11 7.65
C GLY A 155 -11.61 6.12 8.82
N ARG A 156 -10.58 5.29 8.94
CA ARG A 156 -10.45 4.32 10.05
C ARG A 156 -10.37 5.00 11.41
N SER A 157 -9.61 6.10 11.55
CA SER A 157 -9.52 6.84 12.80
C SER A 157 -10.88 7.36 13.27
N LEU A 158 -11.69 7.87 12.34
CA LEU A 158 -13.05 8.34 12.61
C LEU A 158 -14.01 7.19 12.97
N SER A 159 -13.88 6.01 12.33
CA SER A 159 -14.66 4.82 12.71
C SER A 159 -14.34 4.37 14.14
N LEU A 160 -13.07 4.39 14.55
CA LEU A 160 -12.66 4.07 15.93
C LEU A 160 -13.21 5.10 16.93
N GLN A 161 -13.17 6.39 16.60
CA GLN A 161 -13.78 7.44 17.41
C GLN A 161 -15.30 7.24 17.52
N ALA A 162 -16.00 6.95 16.40
CA ALA A 162 -17.43 6.69 16.39
C ALA A 162 -17.80 5.56 17.33
N ARG A 163 -17.05 4.44 17.28
CA ARG A 163 -17.27 3.30 18.16
C ARG A 163 -17.07 3.64 19.62
N ALA A 164 -15.96 4.34 19.93
CA ALA A 164 -15.65 4.75 21.30
C ALA A 164 -16.73 5.68 21.88
N VAL A 165 -17.09 6.73 21.14
CA VAL A 165 -18.10 7.72 21.52
C VAL A 165 -19.49 7.07 21.69
N GLY A 166 -19.85 6.14 20.80
CA GLY A 166 -21.10 5.42 20.86
C GLY A 166 -21.19 4.46 22.07
N ASN A 167 -20.09 3.79 22.43
CA ASN A 167 -20.01 2.98 23.64
C ASN A 167 -20.15 3.84 24.92
N LEU A 168 -19.72 5.11 24.86
CA LEU A 168 -19.91 6.08 25.94
C LEU A 168 -21.33 6.69 25.99
N GLY A 169 -22.28 6.17 25.17
CA GLY A 169 -23.68 6.59 25.16
C GLY A 169 -23.98 7.79 24.28
N LYS A 170 -23.01 8.38 23.60
CA LYS A 170 -23.18 9.56 22.73
C LYS A 170 -23.56 9.16 21.30
N THR A 171 -24.76 8.61 21.11
CA THR A 171 -25.18 7.96 19.87
C THR A 171 -25.20 8.90 18.66
N GLU A 172 -25.69 10.14 18.78
CA GLU A 172 -25.75 11.08 17.65
C GLU A 172 -24.33 11.53 17.22
N GLU A 173 -23.41 11.74 18.17
CA GLU A 173 -22.00 12.04 17.87
C GLU A 173 -21.34 10.86 17.14
N ALA A 174 -21.66 9.62 17.57
CA ALA A 174 -21.16 8.41 16.91
C ALA A 174 -21.66 8.28 15.47
N ILE A 175 -22.94 8.58 15.21
CA ILE A 175 -23.52 8.60 13.86
C ILE A 175 -22.81 9.64 12.99
N ALA A 176 -22.60 10.85 13.50
CA ALA A 176 -21.94 11.92 12.76
C ALA A 176 -20.49 11.54 12.37
N LEU A 177 -19.73 11.00 13.31
CA LEU A 177 -18.35 10.53 13.07
C LEU A 177 -18.31 9.37 12.07
N ALA A 178 -19.23 8.39 12.18
CA ALA A 178 -19.26 7.24 11.28
C ALA A 178 -19.65 7.64 9.85
N ARG A 179 -20.60 8.57 9.68
CA ARG A 179 -20.94 9.14 8.37
C ARG A 179 -19.75 9.88 7.76
N LYS A 180 -19.08 10.72 8.53
CA LYS A 180 -17.85 11.41 8.09
C LYS A 180 -16.75 10.44 7.69
N SER A 181 -16.58 9.35 8.44
CA SER A 181 -15.66 8.27 8.08
C SER A 181 -15.99 7.69 6.71
N PHE A 182 -17.27 7.37 6.46
CA PHE A 182 -17.73 6.81 5.18
C PHE A 182 -17.58 7.81 4.02
N GLU A 183 -17.79 9.09 4.25
CA GLU A 183 -17.58 10.15 3.24
C GLU A 183 -16.11 10.24 2.81
N ILE A 184 -15.16 10.13 3.75
CA ILE A 184 -13.73 10.22 3.47
C ILE A 184 -13.25 8.96 2.76
N TYR A 185 -13.57 7.79 3.29
CA TYR A 185 -13.18 6.51 2.71
C TYR A 185 -14.33 5.50 2.78
N PRO A 186 -15.20 5.48 1.76
CA PRO A 186 -16.29 4.52 1.66
C PRO A 186 -15.77 3.06 1.61
N GLY A 187 -16.19 2.27 2.59
CA GLY A 187 -15.81 0.87 2.72
C GLY A 187 -16.72 0.13 3.70
N HIS A 188 -16.51 -1.16 3.87
CA HIS A 188 -17.38 -1.99 4.71
C HIS A 188 -17.34 -1.59 6.19
N GLU A 189 -16.18 -1.22 6.73
CA GLU A 189 -16.02 -0.90 8.15
C GLU A 189 -16.76 0.39 8.55
N PRO A 190 -16.56 1.55 7.89
CA PRO A 190 -17.30 2.76 8.20
C PRO A 190 -18.80 2.65 7.93
N ALA A 191 -19.21 1.94 6.87
CA ALA A 191 -20.63 1.70 6.58
C ALA A 191 -21.29 0.91 7.72
N ARG A 192 -20.67 -0.16 8.16
CA ARG A 192 -21.18 -0.98 9.28
C ARG A 192 -21.24 -0.21 10.59
N GLU A 193 -20.26 0.64 10.85
CA GLU A 193 -20.25 1.46 12.07
C GLU A 193 -21.39 2.48 12.06
N ALA A 194 -21.65 3.16 10.93
CA ALA A 194 -22.79 4.06 10.75
C ALA A 194 -24.13 3.30 10.92
N ALA A 195 -24.27 2.14 10.26
CA ALA A 195 -25.46 1.30 10.35
C ALA A 195 -25.77 0.87 11.78
N LYS A 196 -24.76 0.43 12.56
CA LYS A 196 -24.89 0.03 13.95
C LYS A 196 -25.50 1.13 14.82
N TRP A 197 -24.97 2.34 14.73
CA TRP A 197 -25.44 3.45 15.56
C TRP A 197 -26.80 3.99 15.11
N LEU A 198 -27.10 4.00 13.80
CA LEU A 198 -28.42 4.31 13.26
C LEU A 198 -29.46 3.31 13.72
N ALA A 199 -29.18 2.01 13.70
CA ALA A 199 -30.09 0.98 14.21
C ALA A 199 -30.35 1.16 15.71
N LYS A 200 -29.30 1.49 16.48
CA LYS A 200 -29.43 1.73 17.93
C LYS A 200 -30.24 2.99 18.23
N SER A 201 -30.25 4.00 17.36
CA SER A 201 -31.05 5.22 17.49
C SER A 201 -32.48 5.08 16.95
N GLY A 202 -32.88 3.90 16.47
CA GLY A 202 -34.21 3.67 15.90
C GLY A 202 -34.39 4.13 14.45
N LYS A 203 -33.33 4.54 13.76
CA LYS A 203 -33.34 4.97 12.34
C LYS A 203 -33.15 3.76 11.41
N GLY A 204 -34.10 2.81 11.41
CA GLY A 204 -33.96 1.48 10.82
C GLY A 204 -33.76 1.49 9.31
N ILE A 205 -34.48 2.35 8.54
CA ILE A 205 -34.29 2.43 7.08
C ILE A 205 -32.91 2.99 6.73
N GLU A 206 -32.42 4.00 7.45
CA GLU A 206 -31.09 4.53 7.24
C GLU A 206 -30.02 3.49 7.62
N ALA A 207 -30.24 2.76 8.72
CA ALA A 207 -29.36 1.67 9.10
C ALA A 207 -29.30 0.56 8.04
N ALA A 208 -30.47 0.16 7.50
CA ALA A 208 -30.55 -0.83 6.43
C ALA A 208 -29.77 -0.39 5.16
N ARG A 209 -29.83 0.89 4.80
CA ARG A 209 -29.05 1.45 3.69
C ARG A 209 -27.54 1.32 3.91
N PHE A 210 -27.04 1.68 5.09
CA PHE A 210 -25.62 1.55 5.41
C PHE A 210 -25.16 0.09 5.57
N PHE A 211 -26.04 -0.82 6.03
CA PHE A 211 -25.75 -2.26 5.99
C PHE A 211 -25.69 -2.78 4.57
N ALA A 212 -26.52 -2.26 3.65
CA ALA A 212 -26.43 -2.57 2.22
C ALA A 212 -25.11 -2.08 1.63
N ASP A 213 -24.67 -0.87 1.95
CA ASP A 213 -23.37 -0.33 1.54
C ASP A 213 -22.22 -1.19 2.07
N ALA A 214 -22.27 -1.68 3.32
CA ALA A 214 -21.30 -2.61 3.89
C ALA A 214 -21.29 -3.97 3.19
N PHE A 215 -22.48 -4.48 2.85
CA PHE A 215 -22.66 -5.77 2.18
C PHE A 215 -22.06 -5.77 0.77
N VAL A 216 -22.29 -4.71 -0.03
CA VAL A 216 -21.79 -4.61 -1.41
C VAL A 216 -20.35 -4.14 -1.52
N ALA A 217 -19.75 -3.64 -0.43
CA ALA A 217 -18.39 -3.12 -0.43
C ALA A 217 -17.40 -4.19 -0.92
N PRO A 218 -16.53 -3.89 -1.91
CA PRO A 218 -15.59 -4.87 -2.48
C PRO A 218 -14.62 -5.46 -1.46
N ASP A 219 -14.25 -4.67 -0.43
CA ASP A 219 -13.32 -5.02 0.64
C ASP A 219 -13.99 -5.78 1.80
N SER A 220 -15.31 -6.06 1.74
CA SER A 220 -16.03 -6.76 2.80
C SER A 220 -15.70 -8.26 2.80
N PRO A 221 -15.24 -8.82 3.95
CA PRO A 221 -15.03 -10.27 4.08
C PRO A 221 -16.35 -11.05 3.91
N ALA A 222 -16.28 -12.22 3.28
CA ALA A 222 -17.47 -13.04 2.99
C ALA A 222 -18.30 -13.38 4.26
N GLU A 223 -17.63 -13.71 5.37
CA GLU A 223 -18.28 -13.97 6.66
C GLU A 223 -19.05 -12.75 7.18
N MET A 224 -18.50 -11.56 6.98
CA MET A 224 -19.14 -10.33 7.44
C MET A 224 -20.32 -9.93 6.56
N ARG A 225 -20.29 -10.23 5.25
CA ARG A 225 -21.43 -9.98 4.34
C ARG A 225 -22.69 -10.70 4.79
N ALA A 226 -22.58 -11.94 5.28
CA ALA A 226 -23.73 -12.68 5.81
C ALA A 226 -24.35 -11.97 7.03
N LYS A 227 -23.52 -11.43 7.93
CA LYS A 227 -23.97 -10.65 9.09
C LYS A 227 -24.61 -9.32 8.66
N ASP A 228 -23.99 -8.60 7.72
CA ASP A 228 -24.53 -7.34 7.20
C ASP A 228 -25.91 -7.54 6.55
N ARG A 229 -26.08 -8.63 5.77
CA ARG A 229 -27.38 -8.97 5.18
C ARG A 229 -28.43 -9.24 6.25
N ALA A 230 -28.10 -9.99 7.31
CA ALA A 230 -29.04 -10.27 8.39
C ALA A 230 -29.46 -8.99 9.13
N MET A 231 -28.49 -8.12 9.47
CA MET A 231 -28.75 -6.85 10.16
C MET A 231 -29.53 -5.86 9.28
N MET A 232 -29.26 -5.84 7.97
CA MET A 232 -30.00 -5.08 6.99
C MET A 232 -31.47 -5.49 6.97
N ALA A 233 -31.74 -6.80 6.85
CA ALA A 233 -33.09 -7.32 6.81
C ALA A 233 -33.84 -7.07 8.13
N GLU A 234 -33.18 -7.23 9.28
CA GLU A 234 -33.76 -6.94 10.59
C GLU A 234 -34.15 -5.45 10.72
N SER A 235 -33.21 -4.55 10.38
CA SER A 235 -33.44 -3.10 10.47
C SER A 235 -34.56 -2.65 9.54
N TYR A 236 -34.63 -3.20 8.33
CA TYR A 236 -35.66 -2.90 7.34
C TYR A 236 -37.04 -3.38 7.80
N ARG A 237 -37.15 -4.64 8.27
CA ARG A 237 -38.41 -5.23 8.75
C ARG A 237 -39.01 -4.49 9.96
N LYS A 238 -38.16 -3.98 10.86
CA LYS A 238 -38.62 -3.20 12.03
C LYS A 238 -39.48 -1.99 11.64
N GLU A 239 -39.18 -1.34 10.50
CA GLU A 239 -39.92 -0.18 10.05
C GLU A 239 -40.93 -0.47 8.95
N LYS A 240 -40.69 -1.44 8.07
CA LYS A 240 -41.55 -1.75 6.92
C LYS A 240 -42.50 -2.92 7.14
N GLY A 241 -42.30 -3.68 8.21
CA GLY A 241 -43.09 -4.87 8.49
C GLY A 241 -42.81 -6.08 7.61
N SER A 242 -42.02 -5.93 6.53
CA SER A 242 -41.67 -7.00 5.59
C SER A 242 -40.31 -6.76 4.95
N GLU A 243 -39.83 -7.71 4.15
CA GLU A 243 -38.60 -7.54 3.35
C GLU A 243 -38.87 -7.11 1.90
N ALA A 244 -40.13 -6.76 1.56
CA ALA A 244 -40.46 -6.29 0.23
C ALA A 244 -39.71 -4.97 -0.08
N GLY A 245 -38.95 -4.94 -1.18
CA GLY A 245 -38.07 -3.82 -1.55
C GLY A 245 -36.65 -3.88 -1.00
N LEU A 246 -36.29 -4.90 -0.22
CA LEU A 246 -34.93 -5.06 0.29
C LEU A 246 -33.90 -5.29 -0.85
N GLY A 247 -34.30 -5.97 -1.91
CA GLY A 247 -33.48 -6.18 -3.11
C GLY A 247 -33.14 -4.88 -3.82
N ASP A 248 -34.10 -3.96 -3.93
CA ASP A 248 -33.90 -2.66 -4.55
C ASP A 248 -32.85 -1.84 -3.77
N LEU A 249 -32.91 -1.92 -2.46
CA LEU A 249 -31.96 -1.23 -1.56
C LEU A 249 -30.50 -1.74 -1.76
N VAL A 250 -30.33 -3.05 -2.02
CA VAL A 250 -29.02 -3.62 -2.35
C VAL A 250 -28.54 -3.16 -3.72
N LEU A 251 -29.42 -3.10 -4.73
CA LEU A 251 -29.09 -2.57 -6.05
C LEU A 251 -28.69 -1.10 -6.00
N GLU A 252 -29.44 -0.27 -5.28
CA GLU A 252 -29.09 1.12 -5.04
C GLU A 252 -27.71 1.27 -4.37
N ALA A 253 -27.41 0.42 -3.38
CA ALA A 253 -26.11 0.43 -2.71
C ALA A 253 -24.97 0.03 -3.67
N HIS A 254 -25.20 -0.97 -4.53
CA HIS A 254 -24.24 -1.36 -5.57
C HIS A 254 -23.95 -0.20 -6.52
N ASP A 255 -24.98 0.48 -7.03
CA ASP A 255 -24.82 1.61 -7.94
C ASP A 255 -24.06 2.76 -7.28
N ARG A 256 -24.36 3.05 -6.00
CA ARG A 256 -23.58 4.03 -5.22
C ARG A 256 -22.12 3.62 -5.09
N ALA A 257 -21.83 2.36 -4.78
CA ALA A 257 -20.46 1.85 -4.63
C ALA A 257 -19.67 1.98 -5.94
N VAL A 258 -20.29 1.64 -7.10
CA VAL A 258 -19.69 1.83 -8.43
C VAL A 258 -19.41 3.32 -8.68
N GLY A 259 -20.39 4.20 -8.45
CA GLY A 259 -20.22 5.64 -8.64
C GLY A 259 -19.10 6.25 -7.77
N ILE A 260 -18.99 5.80 -6.52
CA ILE A 260 -17.92 6.20 -5.59
C ILE A 260 -16.56 5.71 -6.12
N GLY A 261 -16.47 4.46 -6.56
CA GLY A 261 -15.25 3.87 -7.13
C GLY A 261 -14.75 4.66 -8.34
N VAL A 262 -15.66 5.02 -9.25
CA VAL A 262 -15.34 5.82 -10.45
C VAL A 262 -14.81 7.22 -10.05
N LYS A 263 -15.47 7.91 -9.13
CA LYS A 263 -15.02 9.24 -8.66
C LYS A 263 -13.66 9.19 -7.98
N ARG A 264 -13.43 8.18 -7.13
CA ARG A 264 -12.14 7.98 -6.46
C ARG A 264 -11.02 7.72 -7.45
N LEU A 265 -11.26 6.82 -8.41
CA LEU A 265 -10.30 6.52 -9.46
C LEU A 265 -9.98 7.74 -10.31
N ALA A 266 -10.98 8.55 -10.68
CA ALA A 266 -10.80 9.79 -11.43
C ALA A 266 -9.87 10.77 -10.66
N ARG A 267 -10.13 10.97 -9.35
CA ARG A 267 -9.27 11.82 -8.50
C ARG A 267 -7.82 11.34 -8.42
N LEU A 268 -7.62 10.04 -8.27
CA LEU A 268 -6.26 9.48 -8.21
C LEU A 268 -5.54 9.59 -9.56
N ARG A 269 -6.28 9.49 -10.67
CA ARG A 269 -5.73 9.67 -12.03
C ARG A 269 -5.30 11.10 -12.34
N GLU A 270 -5.80 12.11 -11.64
CA GLU A 270 -5.26 13.47 -11.72
C GLU A 270 -3.82 13.54 -11.21
N VAL A 271 -3.46 12.68 -10.25
CA VAL A 271 -2.11 12.60 -9.68
C VAL A 271 -1.24 11.62 -10.48
N ASP A 272 -1.75 10.41 -10.71
CA ASP A 272 -1.09 9.36 -11.49
C ASP A 272 -2.05 8.79 -12.54
N PRO A 273 -1.85 9.09 -13.85
CA PRO A 273 -2.72 8.61 -14.92
C PRO A 273 -2.76 7.09 -15.03
N ASN A 274 -1.78 6.39 -14.46
CA ASN A 274 -1.68 4.94 -14.50
C ASN A 274 -2.49 4.23 -13.40
N THR A 275 -3.08 4.98 -12.48
CA THR A 275 -3.89 4.39 -11.41
C THR A 275 -5.03 3.54 -11.97
N GLY A 276 -5.04 2.24 -11.60
CA GLY A 276 -6.04 1.27 -12.04
C GLY A 276 -5.92 0.83 -13.50
N VAL A 277 -4.83 1.16 -14.18
CA VAL A 277 -4.52 0.63 -15.52
C VAL A 277 -4.05 -0.81 -15.41
N THR A 278 -4.71 -1.71 -16.13
CA THR A 278 -4.38 -3.16 -16.19
C THR A 278 -3.87 -3.60 -17.55
N ASN A 279 -4.11 -2.78 -18.59
CA ASN A 279 -3.61 -3.04 -19.93
C ASN A 279 -2.33 -2.23 -20.19
N PRO A 280 -1.17 -2.87 -20.48
CA PRO A 280 0.08 -2.18 -20.73
C PRO A 280 -0.01 -1.10 -21.83
N THR A 281 -0.82 -1.32 -22.86
CA THR A 281 -0.96 -0.35 -23.95
C THR A 281 -1.62 0.97 -23.54
N GLU A 282 -2.39 0.97 -22.46
CA GLU A 282 -3.00 2.20 -21.91
C GLU A 282 -2.08 2.94 -20.93
N TYR A 283 -0.89 2.40 -20.65
CA TYR A 283 0.05 2.97 -19.72
C TYR A 283 0.70 4.24 -20.25
N THR A 284 1.00 5.14 -19.34
CA THR A 284 1.70 6.41 -19.64
C THR A 284 3.04 6.40 -18.90
N ILE A 285 4.13 6.63 -19.63
CA ILE A 285 5.50 6.70 -19.08
C ILE A 285 6.08 8.09 -19.23
N SER A 286 6.91 8.51 -18.28
CA SER A 286 7.55 9.81 -18.26
C SER A 286 8.87 9.76 -19.03
N SER A 287 9.09 10.74 -19.94
CA SER A 287 10.35 10.85 -20.69
C SER A 287 11.45 11.51 -19.84
N LEU A 288 12.69 11.07 -19.99
CA LEU A 288 13.86 11.71 -19.39
C LEU A 288 14.04 13.17 -19.87
N GLU A 289 13.67 13.47 -21.11
CA GLU A 289 13.75 14.82 -21.69
C GLU A 289 12.54 15.70 -21.36
N GLY A 290 11.62 15.19 -20.55
CA GLY A 290 10.35 15.84 -20.20
C GLY A 290 9.20 15.40 -21.08
N GLY A 291 7.97 15.60 -20.56
CA GLY A 291 6.75 15.13 -21.20
C GLY A 291 6.40 13.68 -20.84
N LYS A 292 5.31 13.19 -21.42
CA LYS A 292 4.75 11.86 -21.18
C LYS A 292 4.42 11.17 -22.50
N LEU A 293 4.63 9.86 -22.54
CA LEU A 293 4.27 8.99 -23.66
C LEU A 293 3.17 8.04 -23.22
N LYS A 294 1.98 8.14 -23.81
CA LYS A 294 0.95 7.13 -23.66
C LYS A 294 1.23 6.00 -24.66
N LEU A 295 1.41 4.78 -24.21
CA LEU A 295 1.77 3.64 -25.07
C LEU A 295 0.71 3.35 -26.14
N ALA A 296 -0.56 3.68 -25.89
CA ALA A 296 -1.63 3.59 -26.89
C ALA A 296 -1.37 4.44 -28.15
N SER A 297 -0.56 5.50 -28.07
CA SER A 297 -0.19 6.32 -29.24
C SER A 297 0.74 5.57 -30.21
N LEU A 298 1.31 4.45 -29.76
CA LEU A 298 2.19 3.60 -30.57
C LEU A 298 1.44 2.41 -31.17
N LYS A 299 0.10 2.38 -31.09
CA LYS A 299 -0.71 1.31 -31.69
C LYS A 299 -0.39 1.15 -33.19
N GLY A 300 -0.28 -0.10 -33.64
CA GLY A 300 0.10 -0.42 -35.01
C GLY A 300 1.61 -0.50 -35.22
N LYS A 301 2.42 -0.23 -34.21
CA LYS A 301 3.88 -0.38 -34.24
C LYS A 301 4.32 -1.54 -33.36
N VAL A 302 5.43 -2.14 -33.75
CA VAL A 302 6.20 -3.06 -32.88
C VAL A 302 6.95 -2.21 -31.85
N ILE A 303 6.78 -2.49 -30.57
CA ILE A 303 7.44 -1.74 -29.48
C ILE A 303 8.47 -2.66 -28.83
N VAL A 304 9.72 -2.20 -28.77
CA VAL A 304 10.82 -2.89 -28.09
C VAL A 304 11.16 -2.12 -26.85
N MET A 305 10.89 -2.71 -25.68
CA MET A 305 11.19 -2.11 -24.37
C MET A 305 12.38 -2.82 -23.76
N ASP A 306 13.40 -2.07 -23.38
CA ASP A 306 14.55 -2.57 -22.63
C ASP A 306 14.57 -1.98 -21.21
N PHE A 307 14.39 -2.83 -20.21
CA PHE A 307 14.39 -2.46 -18.80
C PHE A 307 15.80 -2.52 -18.23
N TRP A 308 16.27 -1.38 -17.71
CA TRP A 308 17.65 -1.22 -17.27
C TRP A 308 17.78 -0.23 -16.08
N ALA A 309 18.97 -0.23 -15.43
CA ALA A 309 19.31 0.76 -14.40
C ALA A 309 20.79 1.16 -14.48
N THR A 310 21.13 2.31 -13.90
CA THR A 310 22.51 2.84 -13.90
C THR A 310 23.50 1.94 -13.18
N TRP A 311 23.07 1.27 -12.12
CA TRP A 311 23.86 0.31 -11.32
C TRP A 311 23.94 -1.10 -11.93
N CYS A 312 23.20 -1.38 -12.99
CA CYS A 312 23.10 -2.71 -13.60
C CYS A 312 24.30 -3.00 -14.50
N GLY A 313 25.29 -3.75 -14.01
CA GLY A 313 26.45 -4.16 -14.78
C GLY A 313 26.14 -4.90 -16.08
N PRO A 314 25.31 -5.97 -16.06
CA PRO A 314 24.89 -6.66 -17.28
C PRO A 314 24.18 -5.75 -18.30
N CYS A 315 23.39 -4.78 -17.85
CA CYS A 315 22.72 -3.82 -18.75
C CYS A 315 23.73 -2.97 -19.55
N ARG A 316 24.85 -2.61 -18.91
CA ARG A 316 25.94 -1.87 -19.59
C ARG A 316 26.59 -2.68 -20.71
N VAL A 317 26.72 -3.98 -20.51
CA VAL A 317 27.24 -4.90 -21.52
C VAL A 317 26.25 -5.12 -22.65
N GLN A 318 24.94 -5.17 -22.34
CA GLN A 318 23.88 -5.32 -23.33
C GLN A 318 23.66 -4.08 -24.20
N HIS A 319 23.85 -2.88 -23.65
CA HIS A 319 23.51 -1.62 -24.32
C HIS A 319 24.09 -1.46 -25.73
N PRO A 320 25.41 -1.69 -25.99
CA PRO A 320 25.95 -1.56 -27.34
C PRO A 320 25.33 -2.56 -28.32
N LEU A 321 24.95 -3.75 -27.89
CA LEU A 321 24.28 -4.76 -28.70
C LEU A 321 22.83 -4.34 -29.01
N TYR A 322 22.16 -3.73 -28.02
CA TYR A 322 20.83 -3.16 -28.22
C TYR A 322 20.84 -2.01 -29.23
N GLU A 323 21.82 -1.13 -29.16
CA GLU A 323 22.01 -0.03 -30.13
C GLU A 323 22.37 -0.56 -31.53
N GLU A 324 23.06 -1.69 -31.64
CA GLU A 324 23.29 -2.36 -32.93
C GLU A 324 21.99 -2.83 -33.56
N VAL A 325 21.11 -3.48 -32.78
CA VAL A 325 19.78 -3.87 -33.26
C VAL A 325 18.96 -2.66 -33.67
N LYS A 326 18.96 -1.60 -32.86
CA LYS A 326 18.26 -0.36 -33.14
C LYS A 326 18.68 0.27 -34.48
N LYS A 327 19.98 0.22 -34.82
CA LYS A 327 20.50 0.69 -36.11
C LYS A 327 19.98 -0.14 -37.29
N LYS A 328 19.78 -1.48 -37.12
CA LYS A 328 19.22 -2.34 -38.18
C LYS A 328 17.77 -1.97 -38.54
N PHE A 329 17.05 -1.33 -37.63
CA PHE A 329 15.65 -0.89 -37.82
C PHE A 329 15.51 0.63 -37.90
N ALA A 330 16.60 1.38 -38.14
CA ALA A 330 16.59 2.86 -38.18
C ALA A 330 15.60 3.43 -39.21
N ASP A 331 15.45 2.75 -40.36
CA ASP A 331 14.53 3.14 -41.44
C ASP A 331 13.12 2.54 -41.29
N SER A 332 12.86 1.80 -40.23
CA SER A 332 11.55 1.15 -40.00
C SER A 332 10.64 2.06 -39.18
N GLU A 333 9.72 2.77 -39.82
CA GLU A 333 8.76 3.65 -39.13
C GLU A 333 7.78 2.90 -38.23
N ASP A 334 7.64 1.59 -38.43
CA ASP A 334 6.73 0.71 -37.70
C ASP A 334 7.41 -0.01 -36.50
N VAL A 335 8.66 0.34 -36.14
CA VAL A 335 9.37 -0.18 -34.97
C VAL A 335 9.79 0.97 -34.04
N VAL A 336 9.47 0.86 -32.76
CA VAL A 336 9.82 1.86 -31.75
C VAL A 336 10.63 1.21 -30.63
N PHE A 337 11.77 1.83 -30.29
CA PHE A 337 12.64 1.39 -29.21
C PHE A 337 12.50 2.32 -28.01
N LEU A 338 12.26 1.74 -26.82
CA LEU A 338 12.10 2.46 -25.56
C LEU A 338 13.06 1.88 -24.52
N GLY A 339 13.97 2.68 -24.01
CA GLY A 339 14.78 2.32 -22.83
C GLY A 339 14.01 2.67 -21.56
N ILE A 340 13.57 1.68 -20.81
CA ILE A 340 12.78 1.87 -19.60
C ILE A 340 13.71 1.80 -18.38
N ASN A 341 13.98 2.95 -17.81
CA ASN A 341 14.86 3.06 -16.65
C ASN A 341 14.10 2.71 -15.35
N THR A 342 14.73 1.90 -14.50
CA THR A 342 14.17 1.38 -13.24
C THR A 342 14.92 1.87 -12.00
N ASP A 343 15.76 2.91 -12.11
CA ASP A 343 16.41 3.53 -10.95
C ASP A 343 15.34 4.17 -10.03
N GLU A 344 15.48 3.99 -8.72
CA GLU A 344 14.61 4.66 -7.73
C GLU A 344 14.87 6.16 -7.70
N ASP A 345 16.14 6.58 -7.88
CA ASP A 345 16.55 7.98 -7.99
C ASP A 345 16.77 8.38 -9.44
N SER A 346 15.76 9.03 -10.02
CA SER A 346 15.80 9.50 -11.41
C SER A 346 16.89 10.55 -11.70
N THR A 347 17.42 11.21 -10.66
CA THR A 347 18.47 12.23 -10.84
C THR A 347 19.82 11.65 -11.26
N LEU A 348 20.04 10.36 -11.03
CA LEU A 348 21.25 9.63 -11.41
C LEU A 348 21.30 9.29 -12.90
N VAL A 349 20.15 9.25 -13.58
CA VAL A 349 20.04 8.71 -14.94
C VAL A 349 20.71 9.59 -15.97
N LYS A 350 20.39 10.88 -15.99
CA LYS A 350 20.94 11.81 -17.00
C LYS A 350 22.48 11.95 -16.91
N PRO A 351 23.10 12.16 -15.73
CA PRO A 351 24.56 12.20 -15.60
C PRO A 351 25.23 10.88 -16.04
N PHE A 352 24.61 9.74 -15.75
CA PHE A 352 25.10 8.44 -16.16
C PHE A 352 25.12 8.30 -17.69
N LEU A 353 24.03 8.67 -18.38
CA LEU A 353 23.94 8.60 -19.84
C LEU A 353 24.96 9.53 -20.51
N GLU A 354 25.12 10.75 -20.01
CA GLU A 354 26.10 11.72 -20.51
C GLU A 354 27.53 11.21 -20.34
N SER A 355 27.89 10.65 -19.17
CA SER A 355 29.23 10.11 -18.92
C SER A 355 29.57 8.88 -19.76
N ASN A 356 28.58 8.09 -20.17
CA ASN A 356 28.74 6.92 -21.03
C ASN A 356 28.48 7.22 -22.53
N GLN A 357 28.14 8.45 -22.89
CA GLN A 357 27.78 8.88 -24.26
C GLN A 357 26.58 8.10 -24.82
N TRP A 358 25.61 7.77 -23.97
CA TRP A 358 24.39 7.09 -24.38
C TRP A 358 23.30 8.10 -24.76
N GLY A 359 22.44 7.71 -25.73
CA GLY A 359 21.37 8.59 -26.19
C GLY A 359 20.26 8.74 -25.12
N THR A 360 19.72 9.95 -25.00
CA THR A 360 18.69 10.31 -24.01
C THR A 360 17.26 10.25 -24.55
N LYS A 361 17.08 10.46 -25.86
CA LYS A 361 15.76 10.68 -26.51
C LYS A 361 14.76 9.54 -26.37
N THR A 362 15.23 8.29 -26.21
CA THR A 362 14.38 7.12 -26.11
C THR A 362 14.37 6.54 -24.70
N VAL A 363 14.78 7.32 -23.70
CA VAL A 363 14.82 6.90 -22.31
C VAL A 363 13.59 7.43 -21.57
N TYR A 364 12.93 6.52 -20.90
CA TYR A 364 11.71 6.75 -20.12
C TYR A 364 11.87 6.13 -18.74
N PHE A 365 11.12 6.66 -17.77
CA PHE A 365 11.02 6.10 -16.45
C PHE A 365 9.91 5.03 -16.41
N GLU A 366 10.10 4.02 -15.59
CA GLU A 366 9.19 2.87 -15.53
C GLU A 366 7.80 3.21 -14.99
N ASP A 367 7.68 4.21 -14.11
CA ASP A 367 6.43 4.71 -13.50
C ASP A 367 5.46 3.60 -13.01
N GLY A 368 5.99 2.44 -12.59
CA GLY A 368 5.24 1.26 -12.18
C GLY A 368 4.95 0.24 -13.29
N LEU A 369 5.39 0.47 -14.51
CA LEU A 369 5.22 -0.44 -15.67
C LEU A 369 5.89 -1.81 -15.44
N SER A 370 7.01 -1.85 -14.73
CA SER A 370 7.71 -3.08 -14.34
C SER A 370 6.81 -4.05 -13.59
N ASN A 371 6.00 -3.53 -12.65
CA ASN A 371 5.06 -4.34 -11.88
C ASN A 371 3.94 -4.88 -12.78
N LEU A 372 3.38 -4.05 -13.65
CA LEU A 372 2.32 -4.44 -14.58
C LEU A 372 2.80 -5.53 -15.54
N LEU A 373 4.01 -5.38 -16.08
CA LEU A 373 4.63 -6.34 -16.99
C LEU A 373 5.34 -7.50 -16.25
N ARG A 374 5.33 -7.53 -14.92
CA ARG A 374 6.00 -8.55 -14.08
C ARG A 374 7.49 -8.69 -14.41
N VAL A 375 8.18 -7.58 -14.55
CA VAL A 375 9.64 -7.53 -14.70
C VAL A 375 10.25 -7.71 -13.30
N SER A 376 10.90 -8.84 -13.07
CA SER A 376 11.49 -9.21 -11.78
C SER A 376 13.01 -9.11 -11.74
N SER A 377 13.64 -8.92 -12.88
CA SER A 377 15.11 -8.78 -13.03
C SER A 377 15.46 -7.93 -14.23
N ILE A 378 16.62 -7.33 -14.22
CA ILE A 378 17.20 -6.56 -15.34
C ILE A 378 18.59 -7.11 -15.70
N PRO A 379 18.97 -7.04 -17.00
CA PRO A 379 18.18 -6.54 -18.13
C PRO A 379 17.02 -7.46 -18.49
N THR A 380 15.90 -6.87 -18.89
CA THR A 380 14.78 -7.58 -19.50
C THR A 380 14.34 -6.82 -20.74
N THR A 381 14.30 -7.50 -21.91
CA THR A 381 13.82 -6.93 -23.15
C THR A 381 12.48 -7.54 -23.52
N ILE A 382 11.45 -6.69 -23.75
CA ILE A 382 10.09 -7.10 -24.14
C ILE A 382 9.77 -6.53 -25.51
N VAL A 383 9.27 -7.39 -26.39
CA VAL A 383 8.78 -7.00 -27.73
C VAL A 383 7.26 -7.12 -27.74
N PHE A 384 6.58 -6.05 -28.11
CA PHE A 384 5.14 -6.03 -28.37
C PHE A 384 4.89 -6.07 -29.87
N ASP A 385 3.86 -6.78 -30.29
CA ASP A 385 3.37 -6.78 -31.66
C ASP A 385 2.57 -5.50 -31.98
N LYS A 386 2.10 -5.37 -33.22
CA LYS A 386 1.29 -4.24 -33.68
C LYS A 386 -0.08 -4.15 -33.01
N GLN A 387 -0.57 -5.23 -32.43
CA GLN A 387 -1.82 -5.29 -31.67
C GLN A 387 -1.62 -4.85 -30.20
N GLY A 388 -0.36 -4.65 -29.78
CA GLY A 388 0.00 -4.27 -28.42
C GLY A 388 0.02 -5.45 -27.44
N GLN A 389 0.15 -6.69 -27.95
CA GLN A 389 0.32 -7.87 -27.14
C GLN A 389 1.81 -8.13 -26.90
N VAL A 390 2.16 -8.69 -25.76
CA VAL A 390 3.54 -9.13 -25.50
C VAL A 390 3.84 -10.32 -26.42
N PHE A 391 4.64 -10.09 -27.45
CA PHE A 391 5.06 -11.08 -28.42
C PHE A 391 6.24 -11.91 -27.92
N SER A 392 7.25 -11.25 -27.32
CA SER A 392 8.45 -11.93 -26.84
C SER A 392 8.99 -11.27 -25.58
N ARG A 393 9.59 -12.08 -24.69
CA ARG A 393 10.30 -11.63 -23.50
C ARG A 393 11.64 -12.32 -23.40
N MET A 394 12.68 -11.54 -23.15
CA MET A 394 14.04 -12.00 -22.94
C MET A 394 14.50 -11.51 -21.55
N ASN A 395 14.64 -12.43 -20.58
CA ASN A 395 15.15 -12.13 -19.25
C ASN A 395 16.66 -12.40 -19.21
N GLY A 396 17.46 -11.36 -19.04
CA GLY A 396 18.90 -11.44 -19.28
C GLY A 396 19.24 -11.58 -20.78
N PHE A 397 20.51 -11.84 -21.09
CA PHE A 397 20.97 -12.01 -22.46
C PHE A 397 22.22 -12.88 -22.55
N ILE A 398 22.46 -13.42 -23.74
CA ILE A 398 23.69 -14.10 -24.13
C ILE A 398 24.33 -13.21 -25.20
N PRO A 399 25.51 -12.59 -24.96
CA PRO A 399 26.09 -11.60 -25.85
C PRO A 399 26.19 -12.04 -27.30
N GLU A 400 26.65 -13.27 -27.55
CA GLU A 400 26.89 -13.81 -28.88
C GLU A 400 25.59 -14.05 -29.70
N ARG A 401 24.45 -14.10 -29.06
CA ARG A 401 23.16 -14.39 -29.70
C ARG A 401 22.16 -13.25 -29.62
N PHE A 402 22.41 -12.26 -28.77
CA PHE A 402 21.43 -11.23 -28.47
C PHE A 402 20.96 -10.46 -29.68
N VAL A 403 21.91 -10.00 -30.52
CA VAL A 403 21.61 -9.22 -31.72
C VAL A 403 20.73 -10.01 -32.69
N ASP A 404 21.10 -11.26 -32.99
CA ASP A 404 20.36 -12.10 -33.93
C ASP A 404 18.98 -12.48 -33.36
N GLN A 405 18.92 -12.85 -32.07
CA GLN A 405 17.66 -13.21 -31.44
C GLN A 405 16.69 -12.03 -31.38
N LEU A 406 17.13 -10.85 -30.94
CA LEU A 406 16.24 -9.69 -30.87
C LEU A 406 15.80 -9.23 -32.25
N THR A 407 16.73 -9.22 -33.24
CA THR A 407 16.40 -8.91 -34.65
C THR A 407 15.34 -9.85 -35.20
N ALA A 408 15.47 -11.16 -34.98
CA ALA A 408 14.49 -12.15 -35.43
C ALA A 408 13.13 -11.92 -34.75
N ARG A 409 13.08 -11.69 -33.42
CA ARG A 409 11.82 -11.43 -32.70
C ARG A 409 11.10 -10.18 -33.19
N ILE A 410 11.84 -9.11 -33.50
CA ILE A 410 11.25 -7.89 -34.06
C ILE A 410 10.68 -8.16 -35.46
N ALA A 411 11.42 -8.88 -36.31
CA ALA A 411 10.97 -9.21 -37.67
C ALA A 411 9.71 -10.12 -37.66
N GLU A 412 9.66 -11.09 -36.72
CA GLU A 412 8.47 -11.96 -36.54
C GLU A 412 7.28 -11.13 -36.03
N ALA A 413 7.47 -10.22 -35.08
CA ALA A 413 6.42 -9.33 -34.54
C ALA A 413 5.86 -8.36 -35.61
N LYS A 414 6.67 -7.95 -36.59
CA LYS A 414 6.25 -7.11 -37.72
C LYS A 414 5.32 -7.83 -38.65
N GLY A 415 5.45 -9.16 -38.79
CA GLY A 415 4.62 -10.02 -39.63
C GLY A 415 3.26 -10.36 -39.04
N GLN A 416 3.03 -10.05 -37.74
CA GLN A 416 1.73 -10.24 -37.08
C GLN A 416 0.85 -8.99 -37.28
#